data_700a65ecafa2de86f6e0e06bea76c08a
#
_entry.id   700a65ecafa2de86f6e0e06bea76c08a
#
_cell.length_a   1.000
_cell.length_b   1.000
_cell.length_c   1.000
_cell.angle_alpha   90.00
_cell.angle_beta   90.00
_cell.angle_gamma   90.00
#
_symmetry.space_group_name_H-M   'P 1'
#
loop_
_entity.id
_entity.type
_entity.pdbx_description
1 polymer ?
#
loop_
_entity_poly.entity_id
_entity_poly.type
_entity_poly.pdbx_seq_one_letter_code
_entity_poly.pdbx_strand_id
1 'polypeptide(L)'
;MKNVSELYTKAKHPVRILQFGEGNFLRAFVDYAVDVANEENGFDGSVAVIMRRSGKTDRFAKQDDVYTVCLRGQQDGKVYKENRVITSVQTVLSARDEYDTFMALAHEDSLEFVVSNTTEAGITFDEKDAFTACPPSTFPAKLTKFLYERYTFYKGAADKGLTMLPTEWNDNNGKLIRDCVNKYVSLCKLDASVQSWLG
;
A
#
# COMPACT_ATOMS: atom_id res chain seq x y z
N MET A 1 29.45 11.62 -1.52
CA MET A 1 28.75 10.98 -0.39
C MET A 1 28.13 9.71 -0.95
N LYS A 2 28.31 8.57 -0.30
CA LYS A 2 27.70 7.31 -0.76
C LYS A 2 26.20 7.31 -0.52
N ASN A 3 25.42 6.69 -1.41
CA ASN A 3 24.00 6.46 -1.19
C ASN A 3 23.79 5.39 -0.10
N VAL A 4 22.65 5.42 0.57
CA VAL A 4 22.33 4.43 1.61
C VAL A 4 22.32 3.02 1.03
N SER A 5 21.80 2.85 -0.18
CA SER A 5 21.77 1.57 -0.91
C SER A 5 23.17 0.98 -1.23
N GLU A 6 24.21 1.78 -1.20
CA GLU A 6 25.60 1.28 -1.35
C GLU A 6 26.16 0.69 -0.05
N LEU A 7 25.51 0.95 1.07
CA LEU A 7 25.93 0.52 2.41
C LEU A 7 25.05 -0.60 2.99
N TYR A 8 23.82 -0.73 2.49
CA TYR A 8 22.83 -1.68 2.98
C TYR A 8 22.25 -2.48 1.83
N THR A 9 22.29 -3.79 1.93
CA THR A 9 21.68 -4.69 0.97
C THR A 9 20.25 -4.97 1.42
N LYS A 10 19.30 -4.69 0.54
CA LYS A 10 17.88 -5.01 0.75
C LYS A 10 17.66 -6.52 0.67
N ALA A 11 17.15 -7.13 1.73
CA ALA A 11 16.74 -8.53 1.71
C ALA A 11 15.51 -8.68 0.78
N LYS A 12 15.44 -9.81 0.10
CA LYS A 12 14.27 -10.15 -0.73
C LYS A 12 13.26 -10.88 0.13
N HIS A 13 12.17 -10.19 0.46
CA HIS A 13 11.00 -10.75 1.11
C HIS A 13 9.82 -10.80 0.13
N PRO A 14 8.87 -11.74 0.27
CA PRO A 14 7.64 -11.74 -0.49
C PRO A 14 6.83 -10.47 -0.22
N VAL A 15 6.13 -9.96 -1.22
CA VAL A 15 5.26 -8.80 -1.03
C VAL A 15 4.00 -9.22 -0.29
N ARG A 16 3.89 -8.84 0.98
CA ARG A 16 2.72 -9.13 1.82
C ARG A 16 1.83 -7.92 2.06
N ILE A 17 2.33 -6.73 1.77
CA ILE A 17 1.62 -5.47 2.02
C ILE A 17 1.58 -4.62 0.75
N LEU A 18 0.38 -4.24 0.32
CA LEU A 18 0.15 -3.19 -0.67
C LEU A 18 -0.15 -1.88 0.07
N GLN A 19 0.66 -0.86 -0.15
CA GLN A 19 0.55 0.42 0.55
C GLN A 19 0.16 1.55 -0.40
N PHE A 20 -1.00 2.16 -0.19
CA PHE A 20 -1.42 3.36 -0.91
C PHE A 20 -0.96 4.62 -0.17
N GLY A 21 0.09 5.24 -0.68
CA GLY A 21 0.71 6.44 -0.13
C GLY A 21 2.19 6.27 0.19
N GLU A 22 2.94 7.31 -0.09
CA GLU A 22 4.40 7.39 0.10
C GLU A 22 4.80 8.45 1.14
N GLY A 23 3.83 8.88 1.94
CA GLY A 23 4.01 9.96 2.92
C GLY A 23 4.94 9.59 4.09
N ASN A 24 5.42 10.62 4.80
CA ASN A 24 6.31 10.44 5.94
C ASN A 24 5.71 9.57 7.05
N PHE A 25 4.38 9.66 7.24
CA PHE A 25 3.70 8.86 8.25
C PHE A 25 3.87 7.36 7.97
N LEU A 26 3.47 6.88 6.80
CA LEU A 26 3.57 5.46 6.47
C LEU A 26 5.01 4.98 6.49
N ARG A 27 5.94 5.77 5.97
CA ARG A 27 7.37 5.43 5.98
C ARG A 27 7.98 5.29 7.37
N ALA A 28 7.56 6.14 8.31
CA ALA A 28 8.10 6.13 9.68
C ALA A 28 7.28 5.27 10.64
N PHE A 29 6.13 4.76 10.23
CA PHE A 29 5.24 3.93 11.05
C PHE A 29 5.09 2.53 10.47
N VAL A 30 4.47 2.37 9.30
CA VAL A 30 4.19 1.05 8.72
C VAL A 30 5.47 0.39 8.22
N ASP A 31 6.21 1.07 7.33
CA ASP A 31 7.43 0.50 6.74
C ASP A 31 8.48 0.23 7.82
N TYR A 32 8.57 1.11 8.84
CA TYR A 32 9.40 0.92 10.03
C TYR A 32 8.96 -0.33 10.83
N ALA A 33 7.66 -0.48 11.08
CA ALA A 33 7.15 -1.62 11.85
C ALA A 33 7.39 -2.95 11.10
N VAL A 34 7.25 -2.98 9.78
CA VAL A 34 7.54 -4.16 8.95
C VAL A 34 9.03 -4.50 9.00
N ASP A 35 9.90 -3.48 8.94
CA ASP A 35 11.35 -3.67 9.02
C ASP A 35 11.76 -4.27 10.38
N VAL A 36 11.19 -3.76 11.48
CA VAL A 36 11.38 -4.34 12.83
C VAL A 36 10.83 -5.75 12.92
N ALA A 37 9.61 -5.99 12.40
CA ALA A 37 8.98 -7.31 12.44
C ALA A 37 9.76 -8.37 11.66
N ASN A 38 10.40 -8.00 10.56
CA ASN A 38 11.30 -8.89 9.83
C ASN A 38 12.53 -9.27 10.67
N GLU A 39 13.13 -8.29 11.34
CA GLU A 39 14.35 -8.49 12.13
C GLU A 39 14.07 -9.28 13.42
N GLU A 40 13.02 -8.90 14.16
CA GLU A 40 12.80 -9.40 15.52
C GLU A 40 11.82 -10.57 15.59
N ASN A 41 10.87 -10.67 14.64
CA ASN A 41 9.73 -11.59 14.73
C ASN A 41 9.60 -12.56 13.55
N GLY A 42 10.52 -12.49 12.58
CA GLY A 42 10.49 -13.37 11.42
C GLY A 42 9.23 -13.20 10.56
N PHE A 43 8.71 -11.97 10.43
CA PHE A 43 7.51 -11.68 9.64
C PHE A 43 7.66 -12.10 8.19
N ASP A 44 8.88 -12.04 7.64
CA ASP A 44 9.21 -12.42 6.25
C ASP A 44 8.26 -11.76 5.23
N GLY A 45 8.18 -10.44 5.28
CA GLY A 45 7.30 -9.69 4.40
C GLY A 45 7.88 -8.36 3.94
N SER A 46 7.44 -7.90 2.79
CA SER A 46 7.82 -6.59 2.24
C SER A 46 6.60 -5.77 1.81
N VAL A 47 6.86 -4.49 1.56
CA VAL A 47 5.86 -3.49 1.18
C VAL A 47 6.04 -3.11 -0.28
N ALA A 48 4.96 -3.17 -1.06
CA ALA A 48 4.85 -2.53 -2.36
C ALA A 48 4.09 -1.20 -2.19
N VAL A 49 4.78 -0.10 -2.41
CA VAL A 49 4.23 1.26 -2.24
C VAL A 49 3.65 1.76 -3.56
N ILE A 50 2.42 2.21 -3.53
CA ILE A 50 1.73 2.82 -4.67
C ILE A 50 1.63 4.33 -4.46
N MET A 51 2.36 5.07 -5.29
CA MET A 51 2.37 6.53 -5.23
C MET A 51 1.07 7.12 -5.80
N ARG A 52 0.66 8.22 -5.19
CA ARG A 52 -0.49 8.99 -5.68
C ARG A 52 -0.21 9.71 -6.99
N ARG A 53 1.02 10.22 -7.17
CA ARG A 53 1.42 11.06 -8.30
C ARG A 53 2.17 10.26 -9.35
N SER A 54 2.12 10.74 -10.61
CA SER A 54 3.01 10.27 -11.66
C SER A 54 4.45 10.77 -11.43
N GLY A 55 5.39 10.02 -11.96
CA GLY A 55 6.81 10.28 -11.86
C GLY A 55 7.42 9.65 -10.61
N LYS A 56 8.29 8.67 -10.81
CA LYS A 56 9.09 8.09 -9.73
C LYS A 56 9.96 9.20 -9.16
N THR A 57 9.78 9.53 -7.89
CA THR A 57 10.63 10.57 -7.29
C THR A 57 12.07 10.06 -7.24
N ASP A 58 12.98 10.87 -7.73
CA ASP A 58 14.43 10.59 -7.72
C ASP A 58 14.97 10.08 -6.40
N ARG A 59 14.37 10.50 -5.28
CA ARG A 59 14.79 10.09 -3.93
C ARG A 59 14.59 8.61 -3.62
N PHE A 60 13.57 7.96 -4.20
CA PHE A 60 13.39 6.50 -4.06
C PHE A 60 14.28 5.75 -5.05
N ALA A 61 14.17 6.08 -6.34
CA ALA A 61 14.89 5.40 -7.41
C ALA A 61 16.41 5.44 -7.23
N LYS A 62 16.98 6.59 -6.77
CA LYS A 62 18.43 6.74 -6.56
C LYS A 62 18.97 5.97 -5.38
N GLN A 63 18.12 5.47 -4.50
CA GLN A 63 18.52 4.75 -3.28
C GLN A 63 17.99 3.32 -3.23
N ASP A 64 17.52 2.78 -4.37
CA ASP A 64 16.92 1.44 -4.43
C ASP A 64 15.79 1.27 -3.42
N ASP A 65 14.96 2.32 -3.27
CA ASP A 65 13.84 2.43 -2.33
C ASP A 65 14.23 2.32 -0.84
N VAL A 66 15.53 2.28 -0.52
CA VAL A 66 16.06 2.28 0.86
C VAL A 66 16.17 3.70 1.40
N TYR A 67 15.81 3.91 2.65
CA TYR A 67 15.91 5.22 3.31
C TYR A 67 16.12 5.09 4.81
N THR A 68 16.44 6.20 5.49
CA THR A 68 16.65 6.22 6.94
C THR A 68 15.51 6.91 7.66
N VAL A 69 14.94 6.26 8.67
CA VAL A 69 14.05 6.85 9.67
C VAL A 69 14.87 7.31 10.86
N CYS A 70 14.72 8.58 11.22
CA CYS A 70 15.40 9.17 12.36
C CYS A 70 14.41 9.42 13.49
N LEU A 71 14.39 8.56 14.51
CA LEU A 71 13.58 8.73 15.70
C LEU A 71 14.28 9.68 16.66
N ARG A 72 13.52 10.63 17.20
CA ARG A 72 14.00 11.62 18.16
C ARG A 72 12.90 11.87 19.19
N GLY A 73 13.24 11.78 20.46
CA GLY A 73 12.27 11.96 21.53
C GLY A 73 12.86 11.77 22.90
N GLN A 74 12.00 11.44 23.86
CA GLN A 74 12.36 11.06 25.22
C GLN A 74 11.76 9.69 25.54
N GLN A 75 12.55 8.84 26.17
CA GLN A 75 12.13 7.56 26.71
C GLN A 75 12.67 7.44 28.13
N ASP A 76 11.80 7.17 29.11
CA ASP A 76 12.15 7.06 30.53
C ASP A 76 12.91 8.28 31.08
N GLY A 77 12.50 9.48 30.64
CA GLY A 77 13.10 10.77 31.02
C GLY A 77 14.49 11.05 30.40
N LYS A 78 14.98 10.20 29.51
CA LYS A 78 16.25 10.35 28.80
C LYS A 78 16.02 10.70 27.33
N VAL A 79 16.94 11.45 26.75
CA VAL A 79 16.95 11.74 25.32
C VAL A 79 17.12 10.43 24.55
N TYR A 80 16.13 10.11 23.70
CA TYR A 80 16.16 8.97 22.81
C TYR A 80 16.52 9.42 21.37
N LYS A 81 17.48 8.74 20.77
CA LYS A 81 17.87 8.96 19.36
C LYS A 81 18.18 7.62 18.72
N GLU A 82 17.45 7.31 17.65
CA GLU A 82 17.69 6.13 16.82
C GLU A 82 17.72 6.54 15.36
N ASN A 83 18.56 5.90 14.56
CA ASN A 83 18.54 5.97 13.11
C ASN A 83 18.41 4.54 12.60
N ARG A 84 17.28 4.24 11.96
CA ARG A 84 17.03 2.94 11.36
C ARG A 84 16.98 3.06 9.85
N VAL A 85 17.75 2.22 9.18
CA VAL A 85 17.67 2.09 7.72
C VAL A 85 16.53 1.14 7.39
N ILE A 86 15.58 1.63 6.61
CA ILE A 86 14.40 0.87 6.19
C ILE A 86 14.71 0.15 4.89
N THR A 87 14.61 -1.17 4.92
CA THR A 87 14.84 -2.09 3.80
C THR A 87 13.59 -2.90 3.44
N SER A 88 12.52 -2.77 4.22
CA SER A 88 11.25 -3.49 4.04
C SER A 88 10.48 -3.11 2.79
N VAL A 89 10.75 -1.94 2.18
CA VAL A 89 10.09 -1.52 0.93
C VAL A 89 10.72 -2.22 -0.26
N GLN A 90 9.99 -3.14 -0.89
CA GLN A 90 10.47 -3.91 -2.03
C GLN A 90 10.43 -3.11 -3.33
N THR A 91 9.36 -2.34 -3.52
CA THR A 91 9.16 -1.52 -4.72
C THR A 91 8.30 -0.31 -4.43
N VAL A 92 8.54 0.76 -5.18
CA VAL A 92 7.71 1.97 -5.19
C VAL A 92 7.25 2.21 -6.62
N LEU A 93 5.94 2.16 -6.86
CA LEU A 93 5.31 2.23 -8.17
C LEU A 93 4.42 3.47 -8.30
N SER A 94 4.42 4.05 -9.49
CA SER A 94 3.37 4.97 -9.91
C SER A 94 2.23 4.18 -10.56
N ALA A 95 1.05 4.16 -9.95
CA ALA A 95 -0.10 3.48 -10.56
C ALA A 95 -0.45 4.03 -11.96
N ARG A 96 0.00 5.24 -12.30
CA ARG A 96 -0.26 5.87 -13.59
C ARG A 96 0.75 5.47 -14.66
N ASP A 97 2.03 5.46 -14.28
CA ASP A 97 3.12 5.25 -15.24
C ASP A 97 3.48 3.75 -15.37
N GLU A 98 3.18 2.97 -14.31
CA GLU A 98 3.49 1.54 -14.20
C GLU A 98 2.23 0.71 -13.90
N TYR A 99 1.13 1.03 -14.61
CA TYR A 99 -0.18 0.48 -14.31
C TYR A 99 -0.23 -1.04 -14.35
N ASP A 100 0.36 -1.65 -15.37
CA ASP A 100 0.34 -3.12 -15.53
C ASP A 100 1.14 -3.80 -14.40
N THR A 101 2.26 -3.21 -13.99
CA THR A 101 3.05 -3.70 -12.85
C THR A 101 2.27 -3.57 -11.53
N PHE A 102 1.55 -2.44 -11.34
CA PHE A 102 0.67 -2.27 -10.19
C PHE A 102 -0.44 -3.33 -10.18
N MET A 103 -1.10 -3.57 -11.29
CA MET A 103 -2.18 -4.56 -11.37
C MET A 103 -1.67 -6.00 -11.20
N ALA A 104 -0.45 -6.30 -11.65
CA ALA A 104 0.17 -7.62 -11.45
C ALA A 104 0.35 -7.98 -9.97
N LEU A 105 0.49 -6.98 -9.07
CA LEU A 105 0.53 -7.23 -7.63
C LEU A 105 -0.77 -7.89 -7.09
N ALA A 106 -1.89 -7.77 -7.80
CA ALA A 106 -3.12 -8.45 -7.44
C ALA A 106 -3.01 -9.99 -7.54
N HIS A 107 -2.03 -10.48 -8.29
CA HIS A 107 -1.76 -11.90 -8.49
C HIS A 107 -0.73 -12.47 -7.50
N GLU A 108 -0.13 -11.62 -6.66
CA GLU A 108 0.81 -12.07 -5.64
C GLU A 108 0.11 -12.92 -4.58
N ASP A 109 0.52 -14.18 -4.48
CA ASP A 109 -0.07 -15.15 -3.55
C ASP A 109 0.19 -14.77 -2.09
N SER A 110 1.35 -14.17 -1.82
CA SER A 110 1.79 -13.74 -0.51
C SER A 110 1.09 -12.48 0.00
N LEU A 111 0.35 -11.75 -0.84
CA LEU A 111 -0.29 -10.50 -0.45
C LEU A 111 -1.44 -10.75 0.54
N GLU A 112 -1.38 -10.10 1.72
CA GLU A 112 -2.32 -10.28 2.83
C GLU A 112 -2.97 -8.96 3.28
N PHE A 113 -2.25 -7.85 3.16
CA PHE A 113 -2.67 -6.57 3.73
C PHE A 113 -2.70 -5.46 2.68
N VAL A 114 -3.68 -4.58 2.83
CA VAL A 114 -3.71 -3.30 2.13
C VAL A 114 -3.69 -2.19 3.19
N VAL A 115 -2.68 -1.35 3.14
CA VAL A 115 -2.56 -0.18 4.01
C VAL A 115 -2.81 1.08 3.18
N SER A 116 -3.54 2.04 3.73
CA SER A 116 -3.74 3.32 3.08
C SER A 116 -3.56 4.48 4.05
N ASN A 117 -2.94 5.54 3.57
CA ASN A 117 -2.93 6.86 4.20
C ASN A 117 -2.94 7.89 3.08
N THR A 118 -4.09 8.06 2.47
CA THR A 118 -4.31 9.06 1.45
C THR A 118 -4.48 10.44 2.11
N THR A 119 -5.45 11.22 1.83
CA THR A 119 -5.77 12.42 2.60
C THR A 119 -7.20 12.28 3.10
N GLU A 120 -7.65 13.11 4.02
CA GLU A 120 -9.07 13.14 4.44
C GLU A 120 -10.02 13.20 3.24
N ALA A 121 -9.64 13.95 2.19
CA ALA A 121 -10.36 14.02 0.92
C ALA A 121 -10.04 12.85 -0.04
N GLY A 122 -9.17 11.91 0.34
CA GLY A 122 -8.74 10.81 -0.52
C GLY A 122 -9.77 9.68 -0.62
N ILE A 123 -10.60 9.51 0.41
CA ILE A 123 -11.68 8.52 0.43
C ILE A 123 -12.94 9.16 -0.15
N THR A 124 -13.02 9.27 -1.47
CA THR A 124 -14.15 9.89 -2.18
C THR A 124 -14.67 8.98 -3.28
N PHE A 125 -15.98 9.04 -3.50
CA PHE A 125 -16.64 8.40 -4.63
C PHE A 125 -16.89 9.43 -5.72
N ASP A 126 -16.48 9.12 -6.94
CA ASP A 126 -16.80 9.91 -8.13
C ASP A 126 -17.49 8.99 -9.16
N GLU A 127 -18.76 9.27 -9.45
CA GLU A 127 -19.55 8.47 -10.41
C GLU A 127 -19.02 8.53 -11.85
N LYS A 128 -18.16 9.50 -12.17
CA LYS A 128 -17.49 9.65 -13.47
C LYS A 128 -16.20 8.83 -13.57
N ASP A 129 -15.73 8.28 -12.46
CA ASP A 129 -14.48 7.53 -12.42
C ASP A 129 -14.74 6.08 -12.85
N ALA A 130 -14.56 5.83 -14.13
CA ALA A 130 -14.92 4.56 -14.75
C ALA A 130 -13.83 3.49 -14.61
N PHE A 131 -14.23 2.23 -14.51
CA PHE A 131 -13.33 1.06 -14.55
C PHE A 131 -12.54 0.92 -15.86
N THR A 132 -12.98 1.56 -16.93
CA THR A 132 -12.25 1.61 -18.21
C THR A 132 -10.99 2.46 -18.15
N ALA A 133 -10.89 3.38 -17.17
CA ALA A 133 -9.68 4.16 -16.96
C ALA A 133 -8.54 3.29 -16.41
N CYS A 134 -7.31 3.54 -16.87
CA CYS A 134 -6.10 2.82 -16.49
C CYS A 134 -4.98 3.80 -16.11
N PRO A 135 -4.86 4.15 -14.82
CA PRO A 135 -5.72 3.79 -13.69
C PRO A 135 -6.99 4.65 -13.60
N PRO A 136 -7.97 4.24 -12.79
CA PRO A 136 -9.01 5.14 -12.30
C PRO A 136 -8.41 6.31 -11.53
N SER A 137 -9.13 7.44 -11.38
CA SER A 137 -8.58 8.65 -10.77
C SER A 137 -8.58 8.63 -9.25
N THR A 138 -9.69 8.17 -8.63
CA THR A 138 -9.81 8.12 -7.17
C THR A 138 -9.10 6.92 -6.55
N PHE A 139 -8.71 7.02 -5.28
CA PHE A 139 -8.13 5.89 -4.54
C PHE A 139 -9.13 4.73 -4.40
N PRO A 140 -10.39 4.95 -3.97
CA PRO A 140 -11.32 3.84 -3.84
C PRO A 140 -11.63 3.12 -5.17
N ALA A 141 -11.65 3.83 -6.30
CA ALA A 141 -11.83 3.21 -7.60
C ALA A 141 -10.64 2.33 -7.99
N LYS A 142 -9.40 2.83 -7.76
CA LYS A 142 -8.17 2.03 -7.97
C LYS A 142 -8.19 0.76 -7.11
N LEU A 143 -8.53 0.91 -5.83
CA LEU A 143 -8.65 -0.20 -4.90
C LEU A 143 -9.70 -1.21 -5.36
N THR A 144 -10.89 -0.75 -5.74
CA THR A 144 -11.95 -1.63 -6.22
C THR A 144 -11.52 -2.41 -7.47
N LYS A 145 -10.86 -1.74 -8.42
CA LYS A 145 -10.34 -2.38 -9.63
C LYS A 145 -9.26 -3.42 -9.32
N PHE A 146 -8.37 -3.12 -8.39
CA PHE A 146 -7.35 -4.05 -7.91
C PHE A 146 -7.96 -5.29 -7.23
N LEU A 147 -8.95 -5.08 -6.36
CA LEU A 147 -9.68 -6.17 -5.69
C LEU A 147 -10.46 -7.03 -6.68
N TYR A 148 -11.08 -6.41 -7.69
CA TYR A 148 -11.78 -7.14 -8.76
C TYR A 148 -10.82 -7.97 -9.62
N GLU A 149 -9.63 -7.45 -9.94
CA GLU A 149 -8.57 -8.21 -10.62
C GLU A 149 -8.15 -9.43 -9.80
N ARG A 150 -7.91 -9.24 -8.51
CA ARG A 150 -7.56 -10.34 -7.59
C ARG A 150 -8.67 -11.38 -7.49
N TYR A 151 -9.92 -10.95 -7.33
CA TYR A 151 -11.08 -11.83 -7.34
C TYR A 151 -11.13 -12.67 -8.62
N THR A 152 -10.96 -12.04 -9.77
CA THR A 152 -11.02 -12.70 -11.07
C THR A 152 -9.89 -13.71 -11.24
N PHE A 153 -8.66 -13.32 -10.91
CA PHE A 153 -7.48 -14.17 -11.02
C PHE A 153 -7.59 -15.43 -10.15
N TYR A 154 -7.99 -15.26 -8.89
CA TYR A 154 -8.17 -16.36 -7.93
C TYR A 154 -9.57 -16.99 -7.96
N LYS A 155 -10.42 -16.61 -8.91
CA LYS A 155 -11.78 -17.17 -9.11
C LYS A 155 -12.64 -17.12 -7.83
N GLY A 156 -12.51 -16.05 -7.06
CA GLY A 156 -13.25 -15.83 -5.84
C GLY A 156 -12.87 -16.73 -4.66
N ALA A 157 -11.65 -17.30 -4.66
CA ALA A 157 -11.16 -18.10 -3.53
C ALA A 157 -11.20 -17.27 -2.23
N ALA A 158 -11.83 -17.82 -1.18
CA ALA A 158 -12.08 -17.10 0.07
C ALA A 158 -10.80 -16.81 0.86
N ASP A 159 -9.78 -17.65 0.73
CA ASP A 159 -8.47 -17.49 1.37
C ASP A 159 -7.58 -16.46 0.69
N LYS A 160 -8.03 -15.87 -0.41
CA LYS A 160 -7.31 -14.80 -1.16
C LYS A 160 -7.86 -13.39 -0.89
N GLY A 161 -8.75 -13.24 0.09
CA GLY A 161 -9.16 -11.94 0.62
C GLY A 161 -7.98 -11.18 1.22
N LEU A 162 -8.13 -9.85 1.35
CA LEU A 162 -7.11 -8.97 1.91
C LEU A 162 -7.64 -8.24 3.13
N THR A 163 -6.79 -8.09 4.14
CA THR A 163 -7.11 -7.28 5.32
C THR A 163 -6.84 -5.81 5.03
N MET A 164 -7.88 -4.97 5.14
CA MET A 164 -7.78 -3.52 4.96
C MET A 164 -7.35 -2.85 6.26
N LEU A 165 -6.27 -2.07 6.22
CA LEU A 165 -5.71 -1.30 7.33
C LEU A 165 -5.67 0.19 6.96
N PRO A 166 -6.82 0.88 6.93
CA PRO A 166 -6.87 2.30 6.62
C PRO A 166 -6.36 3.13 7.81
N THR A 167 -5.49 4.10 7.54
CA THR A 167 -4.89 4.97 8.56
C THR A 167 -5.12 6.45 8.29
N GLU A 168 -6.12 6.78 7.48
CA GLU A 168 -6.57 8.15 7.24
C GLU A 168 -7.20 8.76 8.51
N TRP A 169 -7.13 10.08 8.62
CA TRP A 169 -7.70 10.84 9.74
C TRP A 169 -9.22 11.06 9.65
N ASN A 170 -9.93 10.07 9.16
CA ASN A 170 -11.39 10.10 9.08
C ASN A 170 -11.99 9.18 10.13
N ASP A 171 -13.00 9.66 10.84
CA ASP A 171 -13.79 8.79 11.70
C ASP A 171 -14.41 7.66 10.88
N ASN A 172 -14.28 6.43 11.38
CA ASN A 172 -14.78 5.23 10.69
C ASN A 172 -14.23 5.05 9.25
N ASN A 173 -12.96 5.38 9.02
CA ASN A 173 -12.31 5.29 7.71
C ASN A 173 -12.52 3.94 7.01
N GLY A 174 -12.45 2.82 7.72
CA GLY A 174 -12.73 1.48 7.19
C GLY A 174 -14.14 1.37 6.61
N LYS A 175 -15.15 1.94 7.30
CA LYS A 175 -16.52 1.97 6.79
C LYS A 175 -16.63 2.86 5.55
N LEU A 176 -15.98 4.02 5.56
CA LEU A 176 -15.99 4.94 4.41
C LEU A 176 -15.39 4.29 3.16
N ILE A 177 -14.27 3.58 3.29
CA ILE A 177 -13.64 2.84 2.18
C ILE A 177 -14.59 1.74 1.69
N ARG A 178 -15.15 0.94 2.59
CA ARG A 178 -16.11 -0.12 2.24
C ARG A 178 -17.30 0.46 1.47
N ASP A 179 -17.90 1.55 1.96
CA ASP A 179 -19.03 2.21 1.32
C ASP A 179 -18.67 2.70 -0.10
N CYS A 180 -17.47 3.26 -0.29
CA CYS A 180 -16.98 3.67 -1.61
C CYS A 180 -16.78 2.46 -2.54
N VAL A 181 -16.13 1.40 -2.07
CA VAL A 181 -15.91 0.17 -2.84
C VAL A 181 -17.24 -0.42 -3.29
N ASN A 182 -18.22 -0.53 -2.39
CA ASN A 182 -19.56 -1.03 -2.71
C ASN A 182 -20.30 -0.16 -3.76
N LYS A 183 -20.13 1.17 -3.71
CA LYS A 183 -20.66 2.06 -4.73
C LYS A 183 -20.03 1.79 -6.10
N TYR A 184 -18.71 1.54 -6.16
CA TYR A 184 -18.03 1.20 -7.42
C TYR A 184 -18.43 -0.18 -7.93
N VAL A 185 -18.60 -1.19 -7.06
CA VAL A 185 -19.15 -2.50 -7.42
C VAL A 185 -20.50 -2.34 -8.12
N SER A 186 -21.39 -1.51 -7.54
CA SER A 186 -22.73 -1.23 -8.09
C SER A 186 -22.64 -0.42 -9.40
N LEU A 187 -21.84 0.63 -9.45
CA LEU A 187 -21.64 1.48 -10.63
C LEU A 187 -21.13 0.68 -11.83
N CYS A 188 -20.19 -0.23 -11.59
CA CYS A 188 -19.57 -1.06 -12.62
C CYS A 188 -20.36 -2.34 -12.92
N LYS A 189 -21.52 -2.53 -12.25
CA LYS A 189 -22.40 -3.70 -12.40
C LYS A 189 -21.66 -5.03 -12.25
N LEU A 190 -20.75 -5.10 -11.26
CA LEU A 190 -20.05 -6.34 -10.95
C LEU A 190 -21.01 -7.36 -10.33
N ASP A 191 -20.72 -8.64 -10.51
CA ASP A 191 -21.56 -9.72 -10.03
C ASP A 191 -21.74 -9.70 -8.50
N ALA A 192 -22.88 -10.18 -8.03
CA ALA A 192 -23.18 -10.28 -6.59
C ALA A 192 -22.14 -11.15 -5.84
N SER A 193 -21.53 -12.10 -6.51
CA SER A 193 -20.45 -12.92 -5.97
C SER A 193 -19.20 -12.11 -5.60
N VAL A 194 -18.89 -11.07 -6.38
CA VAL A 194 -17.79 -10.12 -6.07
C VAL A 194 -18.12 -9.36 -4.79
N GLN A 195 -19.33 -8.86 -4.67
CA GLN A 195 -19.76 -8.14 -3.47
C GLN A 195 -19.74 -9.03 -2.23
N SER A 196 -20.17 -10.28 -2.36
CA SER A 196 -20.10 -11.28 -1.27
C SER A 196 -18.66 -11.60 -0.86
N TRP A 197 -17.73 -11.62 -1.81
CA TRP A 197 -16.31 -11.88 -1.54
C TRP A 197 -15.61 -10.69 -0.86
N LEU A 198 -16.05 -9.46 -1.14
CA LEU A 198 -15.53 -8.25 -0.53
C LEU A 198 -15.99 -8.04 0.94
N GLY A 199 -17.01 -8.73 1.43
CA GLY A 199 -17.50 -8.72 2.81
C GLY A 199 -18.51 -7.64 3.10
#